data_c0500500f4e3a4a5eecd34ac949aac5f
#
_entry.id   c0500500f4e3a4a5eecd34ac949aac5f
#
_cell.length_a   1.000
_cell.length_b   1.000
_cell.length_c   1.000
_cell.angle_alpha   90.00
_cell.angle_beta   90.00
_cell.angle_gamma   90.00
#
_symmetry.space_group_name_H-M   'P 1'
#
loop_
_entity.id
_entity.type
_entity.pdbx_description
1 polymer ?
#
loop_
_entity_poly.entity_id
_entity_poly.type
_entity_poly.pdbx_seq_one_letter_code
_entity_poly.pdbx_strand_id
1 'polypeptide(L)'
;MNRFDDLEKISVLKKQRMIGLLLAVFFAALFFLGFLFCFLFQTRATMIAWVIGTTAFSVVCITFFLYSFFMLYQPVNIYLKLLTNPKKKENYETGIFLKLGEYTETHQGVVCRILWVEQNEKTLQIPVQKDEKIELKPGISYRFLLKSDIVIGWEEGQ
;
A
#
# COMPACT_ATOMS: atom_id res chain seq x y z
N MET A 1 11.69 2.36 21.90
CA MET A 1 10.49 2.55 21.06
C MET A 1 10.79 2.10 19.63
N ASN A 2 10.08 1.12 19.14
CA ASN A 2 10.18 0.65 17.74
C ASN A 2 9.23 1.51 16.87
N ARG A 3 9.77 2.29 15.95
CA ARG A 3 8.99 3.17 15.05
C ARG A 3 9.05 2.66 13.62
N PHE A 4 7.94 2.78 12.89
CA PHE A 4 7.85 2.44 11.47
C PHE A 4 8.16 3.62 10.54
N ASP A 5 8.26 4.82 11.08
CA ASP A 5 8.53 6.05 10.33
C ASP A 5 10.03 6.43 10.31
N ASP A 6 10.92 5.46 10.50
CA ASP A 6 12.35 5.65 10.39
C ASP A 6 12.75 6.15 9.00
N LEU A 7 13.77 7.01 8.93
CA LEU A 7 14.23 7.63 7.68
C LEU A 7 14.60 6.59 6.61
N GLU A 8 15.20 5.47 7.03
CA GLU A 8 15.56 4.38 6.14
C GLU A 8 14.30 3.77 5.50
N LYS A 9 13.28 3.47 6.29
CA LYS A 9 12.02 2.91 5.81
C LYS A 9 11.26 3.86 4.91
N ILE A 10 11.23 5.15 5.28
CA ILE A 10 10.64 6.19 4.42
C ILE A 10 11.37 6.24 3.06
N SER A 11 12.69 6.07 3.04
CA SER A 11 13.47 6.05 1.80
C SER A 11 13.11 4.84 0.93
N VAL A 12 12.95 3.65 1.53
CA VAL A 12 12.51 2.42 0.84
C VAL A 12 11.11 2.59 0.26
N LEU A 13 10.16 3.12 1.04
CA LEU A 13 8.80 3.39 0.56
C LEU A 13 8.76 4.40 -0.58
N LYS A 14 9.59 5.46 -0.53
CA LYS A 14 9.74 6.42 -1.63
C LYS A 14 10.24 5.75 -2.90
N LYS A 15 11.23 4.84 -2.78
CA LYS A 15 11.77 4.07 -3.91
C LYS A 15 10.70 3.14 -4.49
N GLN A 16 9.98 2.41 -3.65
CA GLN A 16 8.89 1.53 -4.09
C GLN A 16 7.77 2.31 -4.81
N ARG A 17 7.37 3.47 -4.26
CA ARG A 17 6.42 4.37 -4.91
C ARG A 17 6.90 4.81 -6.29
N MET A 18 8.17 5.18 -6.42
CA MET A 18 8.74 5.61 -7.70
C MET A 18 8.75 4.49 -8.72
N ILE A 19 9.11 3.26 -8.31
CA ILE A 19 9.08 2.08 -9.19
C ILE A 19 7.65 1.81 -9.66
N GLY A 20 6.65 1.81 -8.77
CA GLY A 20 5.25 1.61 -9.14
C GLY A 20 4.74 2.66 -10.13
N LEU A 21 5.12 3.94 -9.94
CA LEU A 21 4.78 5.02 -10.87
C LEU A 21 5.47 4.85 -12.23
N LEU A 22 6.76 4.52 -12.24
CA LEU A 22 7.52 4.31 -13.49
C LEU A 22 6.94 3.15 -14.30
N LEU A 23 6.57 2.05 -13.66
CA LEU A 23 5.90 0.93 -14.33
C LEU A 23 4.56 1.34 -14.91
N ALA A 24 3.73 2.08 -14.18
CA ALA A 24 2.46 2.58 -14.70
C ALA A 24 2.65 3.48 -15.90
N VAL A 25 3.58 4.44 -15.84
CA VAL A 25 3.90 5.34 -16.96
C VAL A 25 4.45 4.56 -18.17
N PHE A 26 5.29 3.56 -17.94
CA PHE A 26 5.83 2.70 -18.99
C PHE A 26 4.73 1.95 -19.74
N PHE A 27 3.80 1.31 -19.05
CA PHE A 27 2.69 0.61 -19.69
C PHE A 27 1.70 1.55 -20.38
N ALA A 28 1.47 2.75 -19.84
CA ALA A 28 0.70 3.79 -20.52
C ALA A 28 1.38 4.23 -21.83
N ALA A 29 2.70 4.45 -21.81
CA ALA A 29 3.46 4.81 -22.99
C ALA A 29 3.45 3.70 -24.04
N LEU A 30 3.62 2.43 -23.65
CA LEU A 30 3.50 1.28 -24.55
C LEU A 30 2.11 1.20 -25.20
N PHE A 31 1.05 1.46 -24.45
CA PHE A 31 -0.30 1.50 -24.98
C PHE A 31 -0.44 2.56 -26.09
N PHE A 32 0.02 3.79 -25.83
CA PHE A 32 -0.04 4.86 -26.84
C PHE A 32 0.83 4.59 -28.07
N LEU A 33 2.04 4.04 -27.87
CA LEU A 33 2.92 3.65 -28.98
C LEU A 33 2.30 2.54 -29.82
N GLY A 34 1.72 1.51 -29.22
CA GLY A 34 1.05 0.43 -29.91
C GLY A 34 -0.14 0.92 -30.74
N PHE A 35 -0.92 1.84 -30.17
CA PHE A 35 -2.04 2.46 -30.89
C PHE A 35 -1.56 3.31 -32.08
N LEU A 36 -0.52 4.13 -31.88
CA LEU A 36 0.06 4.93 -32.93
C LEU A 36 0.61 4.06 -34.05
N PHE A 37 1.32 3.00 -33.70
CA PHE A 37 1.89 2.05 -34.67
C PHE A 37 0.78 1.38 -35.51
N CYS A 38 -0.29 0.97 -34.89
CA CYS A 38 -1.46 0.42 -35.59
C CYS A 38 -2.02 1.43 -36.60
N PHE A 39 -2.21 2.67 -36.16
CA PHE A 39 -2.77 3.73 -37.02
C PHE A 39 -1.89 4.03 -38.25
N LEU A 40 -0.58 4.00 -38.09
CA LEU A 40 0.35 4.32 -39.16
C LEU A 40 0.55 3.19 -40.19
N PHE A 41 0.48 1.91 -39.76
CA PHE A 41 0.85 0.76 -40.58
C PHE A 41 -0.33 -0.10 -41.02
N GLN A 42 -1.56 0.21 -40.61
CA GLN A 42 -2.72 -0.56 -41.06
C GLN A 42 -2.98 -0.31 -42.56
N THR A 43 -3.25 -1.41 -43.28
CA THR A 43 -3.69 -1.40 -44.69
C THR A 43 -5.07 -2.07 -44.77
N ARG A 44 -5.81 -1.83 -45.90
CA ARG A 44 -7.13 -2.46 -46.06
C ARG A 44 -7.08 -4.00 -46.00
N ALA A 45 -6.04 -4.61 -46.54
CA ALA A 45 -5.87 -6.07 -46.58
C ALA A 45 -5.56 -6.68 -45.19
N THR A 46 -4.93 -5.92 -44.30
CA THR A 46 -4.50 -6.40 -42.97
C THR A 46 -5.31 -5.84 -41.82
N MET A 47 -6.33 -5.04 -42.10
CA MET A 47 -7.09 -4.28 -41.09
C MET A 47 -7.64 -5.15 -39.95
N ILE A 48 -8.25 -6.30 -40.28
CA ILE A 48 -8.85 -7.19 -39.27
C ILE A 48 -7.77 -7.74 -38.32
N ALA A 49 -6.64 -8.21 -38.89
CA ALA A 49 -5.54 -8.74 -38.07
C ALA A 49 -4.94 -7.66 -37.15
N TRP A 50 -4.77 -6.42 -37.66
CA TRP A 50 -4.30 -5.30 -36.88
C TRP A 50 -5.27 -4.91 -35.75
N VAL A 51 -6.57 -4.89 -36.01
CA VAL A 51 -7.59 -4.59 -34.99
C VAL A 51 -7.57 -5.65 -33.88
N ILE A 52 -7.53 -6.93 -34.24
CA ILE A 52 -7.46 -8.01 -33.23
C ILE A 52 -6.16 -7.89 -32.41
N GLY A 53 -5.02 -7.75 -33.08
CA GLY A 53 -3.72 -7.66 -32.42
C GLY A 53 -3.61 -6.46 -31.46
N THR A 54 -4.06 -5.28 -31.91
CA THR A 54 -4.02 -4.08 -31.06
C THR A 54 -5.02 -4.12 -29.92
N THR A 55 -6.19 -4.73 -30.11
CA THR A 55 -7.15 -4.92 -29.03
C THR A 55 -6.56 -5.83 -27.95
N ALA A 56 -5.99 -6.97 -28.32
CA ALA A 56 -5.34 -7.89 -27.39
C ALA A 56 -4.17 -7.21 -26.65
N PHE A 57 -3.30 -6.51 -27.38
CA PHE A 57 -2.20 -5.75 -26.81
C PHE A 57 -2.67 -4.65 -25.84
N SER A 58 -3.72 -3.93 -26.20
CA SER A 58 -4.30 -2.87 -25.37
C SER A 58 -4.84 -3.43 -24.05
N VAL A 59 -5.54 -4.57 -24.08
CA VAL A 59 -6.04 -5.23 -22.89
C VAL A 59 -4.88 -5.56 -21.93
N VAL A 60 -3.81 -6.13 -22.46
CA VAL A 60 -2.60 -6.46 -21.68
C VAL A 60 -1.99 -5.20 -21.05
N CYS A 61 -1.76 -4.15 -21.84
CA CYS A 61 -1.18 -2.90 -21.35
C CYS A 61 -2.04 -2.23 -20.27
N ILE A 62 -3.37 -2.18 -20.47
CA ILE A 62 -4.30 -1.60 -19.50
C ILE A 62 -4.30 -2.43 -18.21
N THR A 63 -4.30 -3.74 -18.30
CA THR A 63 -4.28 -4.62 -17.12
C THR A 63 -3.01 -4.39 -16.30
N PHE A 64 -1.84 -4.36 -16.92
CA PHE A 64 -0.58 -4.09 -16.22
C PHE A 64 -0.49 -2.65 -15.68
N PHE A 65 -1.03 -1.67 -16.41
CA PHE A 65 -1.15 -0.29 -15.92
C PHE A 65 -1.99 -0.22 -14.64
N LEU A 66 -3.20 -0.80 -14.66
CA LEU A 66 -4.10 -0.82 -13.51
C LEU A 66 -3.47 -1.56 -12.32
N TYR A 67 -2.83 -2.71 -12.57
CA TYR A 67 -2.13 -3.45 -11.53
C TYR A 67 -1.01 -2.60 -10.90
N SER A 68 -0.14 -2.00 -11.74
CA SER A 68 0.97 -1.18 -11.25
C SER A 68 0.50 0.03 -10.47
N PHE A 69 -0.57 0.69 -10.94
CA PHE A 69 -1.12 1.87 -10.30
C PHE A 69 -1.85 1.54 -8.98
N PHE A 70 -2.79 0.58 -9.02
CA PHE A 70 -3.64 0.31 -7.85
C PHE A 70 -2.99 -0.62 -6.81
N MET A 71 -2.12 -1.54 -7.23
CA MET A 71 -1.51 -2.51 -6.31
C MET A 71 -0.11 -2.10 -5.84
N LEU A 72 0.68 -1.42 -6.68
CA LEU A 72 2.05 -1.05 -6.31
C LEU A 72 2.17 0.42 -5.90
N TYR A 73 1.61 1.36 -6.68
CA TYR A 73 1.79 2.79 -6.42
C TYR A 73 0.86 3.33 -5.35
N GLN A 74 -0.44 3.11 -5.47
CA GLN A 74 -1.45 3.77 -4.65
C GLN A 74 -1.35 3.41 -3.15
N PRO A 75 -1.25 2.13 -2.73
CA PRO A 75 -1.15 1.76 -1.33
C PRO A 75 0.09 2.35 -0.65
N VAL A 76 1.24 2.26 -1.34
CA VAL A 76 2.50 2.81 -0.83
C VAL A 76 2.44 4.33 -0.71
N ASN A 77 1.83 5.02 -1.68
CA ASN A 77 1.68 6.48 -1.66
C ASN A 77 0.75 6.94 -0.52
N ILE A 78 -0.35 6.23 -0.27
CA ILE A 78 -1.27 6.54 0.84
C ILE A 78 -0.56 6.36 2.18
N TYR A 79 0.12 5.22 2.36
CA TYR A 79 0.85 4.93 3.59
C TYR A 79 2.01 5.91 3.84
N LEU A 80 2.77 6.23 2.80
CA LEU A 80 3.84 7.22 2.88
C LEU A 80 3.30 8.62 3.27
N LYS A 81 2.17 9.04 2.69
CA LYS A 81 1.51 10.30 3.07
C LYS A 81 1.03 10.27 4.53
N LEU A 82 0.56 9.14 5.03
CA LEU A 82 0.18 9.00 6.43
C LEU A 82 1.40 9.19 7.33
N LEU A 83 2.51 8.51 7.06
CA LEU A 83 3.73 8.61 7.87
C LEU A 83 4.33 10.02 7.86
N THR A 84 4.37 10.68 6.69
CA THR A 84 5.08 11.96 6.51
C THR A 84 4.21 13.20 6.78
N ASN A 85 2.90 13.07 7.01
CA ASN A 85 2.03 14.22 7.21
C ASN A 85 2.18 14.82 8.63
N PRO A 86 2.74 16.04 8.78
CA PRO A 86 2.95 16.65 10.08
C PRO A 86 1.65 17.14 10.75
N LYS A 87 0.57 17.29 9.98
CA LYS A 87 -0.73 17.79 10.50
C LYS A 87 -1.52 16.72 11.24
N LYS A 88 -1.22 15.43 11.04
CA LYS A 88 -1.88 14.34 11.73
C LYS A 88 -1.27 14.16 13.10
N LYS A 89 -2.09 14.34 14.15
CA LYS A 89 -1.67 14.17 15.55
C LYS A 89 -1.26 12.73 15.81
N GLU A 90 -0.20 12.58 16.57
CA GLU A 90 0.21 11.30 17.14
C GLU A 90 -0.49 11.14 18.47
N ASN A 91 -1.10 9.98 18.68
CA ASN A 91 -1.76 9.59 19.92
C ASN A 91 -1.10 8.33 20.46
N TYR A 92 -1.20 8.13 21.76
CA TYR A 92 -0.70 6.93 22.44
C TYR A 92 -1.85 6.15 23.02
N GLU A 93 -1.86 4.84 22.76
CA GLU A 93 -2.74 3.88 23.40
C GLU A 93 -1.90 2.84 24.13
N THR A 94 -2.31 2.51 25.36
CA THR A 94 -1.60 1.53 26.17
C THR A 94 -2.52 0.36 26.48
N GLY A 95 -2.02 -0.85 26.35
CA GLY A 95 -2.82 -2.03 26.70
C GLY A 95 -2.04 -3.33 26.57
N ILE A 96 -2.64 -4.42 27.02
CA ILE A 96 -2.06 -5.75 26.98
C ILE A 96 -2.32 -6.35 25.60
N PHE A 97 -1.27 -6.72 24.91
CA PHE A 97 -1.40 -7.38 23.60
C PHE A 97 -1.99 -8.78 23.77
N LEU A 98 -3.08 -9.06 23.06
CA LEU A 98 -3.75 -10.35 23.08
C LEU A 98 -3.33 -11.20 21.87
N LYS A 99 -3.59 -10.70 20.67
CA LYS A 99 -3.29 -11.38 19.41
C LYS A 99 -3.25 -10.43 18.22
N LEU A 100 -2.61 -10.87 17.15
CA LEU A 100 -2.68 -10.25 15.84
C LEU A 100 -3.72 -10.98 14.98
N GLY A 101 -4.65 -10.25 14.40
CA GLY A 101 -5.66 -10.80 13.50
C GLY A 101 -5.03 -11.32 12.20
N GLU A 102 -5.57 -12.41 11.68
CA GLU A 102 -5.14 -13.02 10.41
C GLU A 102 -5.73 -12.29 9.19
N TYR A 103 -6.92 -11.73 9.36
CA TYR A 103 -7.62 -11.00 8.29
C TYR A 103 -7.10 -9.59 8.11
N THR A 104 -7.13 -9.13 6.86
CA THR A 104 -6.75 -7.76 6.50
C THR A 104 -7.98 -6.94 6.17
N GLU A 105 -8.01 -5.72 6.70
CA GLU A 105 -9.05 -4.74 6.43
C GLU A 105 -8.42 -3.46 5.84
N THR A 106 -9.20 -2.69 5.10
CA THR A 106 -8.74 -1.40 4.58
C THR A 106 -9.16 -0.29 5.52
N HIS A 107 -8.19 0.35 6.17
CA HIS A 107 -8.41 1.50 7.03
C HIS A 107 -7.78 2.75 6.42
N GLN A 108 -8.59 3.76 6.11
CA GLN A 108 -8.15 5.01 5.45
C GLN A 108 -7.34 4.77 4.14
N GLY A 109 -7.65 3.72 3.39
CA GLY A 109 -6.95 3.36 2.16
C GLY A 109 -5.62 2.61 2.37
N VAL A 110 -5.26 2.29 3.62
CA VAL A 110 -4.14 1.42 3.97
C VAL A 110 -4.66 0.03 4.30
N VAL A 111 -4.04 -1.00 3.74
CA VAL A 111 -4.37 -2.40 4.08
C VAL A 111 -3.72 -2.73 5.42
N CYS A 112 -4.55 -3.03 6.41
CA CYS A 112 -4.14 -3.25 7.79
C CYS A 112 -4.52 -4.65 8.28
N ARG A 113 -3.74 -5.16 9.22
CA ARG A 113 -4.14 -6.24 10.12
C ARG A 113 -4.63 -5.61 11.43
N ILE A 114 -5.47 -6.31 12.18
CA ILE A 114 -6.01 -5.80 13.43
C ILE A 114 -5.23 -6.39 14.61
N LEU A 115 -4.67 -5.50 15.44
CA LEU A 115 -4.15 -5.85 16.76
C LEU A 115 -5.30 -5.86 17.76
N TRP A 116 -5.41 -6.95 18.52
CA TRP A 116 -6.34 -7.05 19.64
C TRP A 116 -5.59 -6.73 20.92
N VAL A 117 -6.04 -5.68 21.60
CA VAL A 117 -5.40 -5.16 22.81
C VAL A 117 -6.43 -5.02 23.89
N GLU A 118 -6.12 -5.45 25.10
CA GLU A 118 -6.97 -5.26 26.28
C GLU A 118 -6.57 -4.00 27.03
N GLN A 119 -7.55 -3.12 27.25
CA GLN A 119 -7.40 -1.89 28.03
C GLN A 119 -8.62 -1.72 28.93
N ASN A 120 -8.41 -1.62 30.25
CA ASN A 120 -9.49 -1.42 31.23
C ASN A 120 -10.64 -2.44 31.05
N GLU A 121 -10.33 -3.73 30.97
CA GLU A 121 -11.29 -4.84 30.76
C GLU A 121 -12.07 -4.76 29.43
N LYS A 122 -11.70 -3.88 28.53
CA LYS A 122 -12.28 -3.76 27.19
C LYS A 122 -11.27 -4.17 26.14
N THR A 123 -11.74 -4.91 25.15
CA THR A 123 -10.92 -5.27 24.00
C THR A 123 -10.99 -4.18 22.94
N LEU A 124 -9.85 -3.58 22.63
CA LEU A 124 -9.69 -2.61 21.57
C LEU A 124 -9.13 -3.29 20.32
N GLN A 125 -9.55 -2.81 19.16
CA GLN A 125 -9.07 -3.23 17.85
C GLN A 125 -8.27 -2.09 17.23
N ILE A 126 -6.97 -2.28 17.10
CA ILE A 126 -6.08 -1.23 16.60
C ILE A 126 -5.47 -1.68 15.27
N PRO A 127 -5.72 -0.95 14.17
CA PRO A 127 -5.18 -1.31 12.86
C PRO A 127 -3.67 -1.05 12.77
N VAL A 128 -2.95 -1.99 12.15
CA VAL A 128 -1.53 -1.88 11.82
C VAL A 128 -1.33 -2.25 10.36
N GLN A 129 -0.46 -1.56 9.66
CA GLN A 129 -0.20 -1.83 8.25
C GLN A 129 0.27 -3.28 8.05
N LYS A 130 -0.30 -3.95 7.03
CA LYS A 130 -0.17 -5.40 6.78
C LYS A 130 1.28 -5.89 6.73
N ASP A 131 2.16 -5.15 6.06
CA ASP A 131 3.53 -5.58 5.78
C ASP A 131 4.50 -5.24 6.93
N GLU A 132 4.00 -4.61 8.02
CA GLU A 132 4.81 -4.33 9.19
C GLU A 132 5.12 -5.60 9.98
N LYS A 133 6.41 -5.82 10.23
CA LYS A 133 6.85 -6.89 11.12
C LYS A 133 6.65 -6.45 12.56
N ILE A 134 5.75 -7.12 13.24
CA ILE A 134 5.42 -6.88 14.64
C ILE A 134 5.77 -8.13 15.44
N GLU A 135 6.71 -7.99 16.35
CA GLU A 135 7.13 -9.05 17.26
C GLU A 135 6.66 -8.70 18.67
N LEU A 136 5.36 -8.91 18.92
CA LEU A 136 4.74 -8.71 20.23
C LEU A 136 4.48 -10.05 20.90
N LYS A 137 4.66 -10.09 22.22
CA LYS A 137 4.36 -11.29 23.03
C LYS A 137 2.98 -11.13 23.68
N PRO A 138 2.07 -12.10 23.54
CA PRO A 138 0.77 -12.04 24.19
C PRO A 138 0.91 -11.93 25.73
N GLY A 139 0.01 -11.18 26.35
CA GLY A 139 -0.01 -10.97 27.79
C GLY A 139 0.94 -9.88 28.31
N ILE A 140 1.72 -9.26 27.45
CA ILE A 140 2.61 -8.15 27.81
C ILE A 140 1.91 -6.82 27.50
N SER A 141 2.11 -5.84 28.38
CA SER A 141 1.64 -4.46 28.17
C SER A 141 2.54 -3.73 27.19
N TYR A 142 1.94 -3.07 26.22
CA TYR A 142 2.63 -2.23 25.24
C TYR A 142 1.98 -0.86 25.16
N ARG A 143 2.81 0.13 24.84
CA ARG A 143 2.37 1.47 24.47
C ARG A 143 2.49 1.62 22.97
N PHE A 144 1.36 1.78 22.30
CA PHE A 144 1.27 1.93 20.84
C PHE A 144 1.23 3.40 20.47
N LEU A 145 2.06 3.78 19.50
CA LEU A 145 2.00 5.10 18.88
C LEU A 145 1.11 5.02 17.64
N LEU A 146 0.03 5.79 17.64
CA LEU A 146 -0.93 5.84 16.54
C LEU A 146 -0.84 7.16 15.77
N LYS A 147 -1.03 7.06 14.48
CA LYS A 147 -1.21 8.21 13.60
C LYS A 147 -2.40 7.95 12.69
N SER A 148 -3.46 8.77 12.83
CA SER A 148 -4.75 8.49 12.18
C SER A 148 -5.31 7.10 12.52
N ASP A 149 -5.24 6.74 13.80
CA ASP A 149 -5.70 5.47 14.36
C ASP A 149 -4.95 4.22 13.84
N ILE A 150 -3.88 4.38 13.05
CA ILE A 150 -3.02 3.30 12.58
C ILE A 150 -1.73 3.29 13.40
N VAL A 151 -1.32 2.11 13.86
CA VAL A 151 -0.07 1.93 14.60
C VAL A 151 1.12 2.25 13.71
N ILE A 152 1.97 3.17 14.18
CA ILE A 152 3.23 3.56 13.54
C ILE A 152 4.46 3.27 14.40
N GLY A 153 4.25 2.73 15.60
CA GLY A 153 5.32 2.30 16.48
C GLY A 153 4.78 1.71 17.76
N TRP A 154 5.66 1.07 18.51
CA TRP A 154 5.35 0.53 19.84
C TRP A 154 6.57 0.50 20.74
N GLU A 155 6.33 0.46 22.04
CA GLU A 155 7.31 0.20 23.09
C GLU A 155 6.71 -0.69 24.16
N GLU A 156 7.55 -1.48 24.82
CA GLU A 156 7.10 -2.29 25.95
C GLU A 156 6.72 -1.36 27.11
N GLY A 157 5.50 -1.51 27.62
CA GLY A 157 5.02 -0.76 28.78
C GLY A 157 5.75 -1.20 30.04
N GLN A 158 6.11 -0.22 30.86
CA GLN A 158 6.61 -0.50 32.21
C GLN A 158 5.48 -0.91 33.14
#